data_f7ae3a37f254a8b300d9d30d476471ab
#
_entry.id   f7ae3a37f254a8b300d9d30d476471ab
#
_cell.length_a   1.000
_cell.length_b   1.000
_cell.length_c   1.000
_cell.angle_alpha   90.00
_cell.angle_beta   90.00
_cell.angle_gamma   90.00
#
_symmetry.space_group_name_H-M   'P 1'
#
loop_
_entity.id
_entity.type
_entity.pdbx_description
1 polymer ?
#
loop_
_entity_poly.entity_id
_entity_poly.type
_entity_poly.pdbx_seq_one_letter_code
_entity_poly.pdbx_strand_id
1 'polypeptide(L)'
;PVEEEKLQKILEAGNLAPTAVNKQPFHIWVLKSEEAMQKVSQTTSFIFGAPVAFVVGSKAESAFVRSFDKKNFADVDASIAATHMMLEIEALGLGTTWVGHFDAPKLKELFPEMADYELVAIFPVGYPAKDAKPSARHAERAGIEMIADWL
;
A
#
# COMPACT_ATOMS: atom_id res chain seq x y z
N PRO A 1 -15.89 7.34 10.35
CA PRO A 1 -14.47 7.54 10.69
C PRO A 1 -13.85 6.21 11.09
N VAL A 2 -12.55 6.04 10.84
CA VAL A 2 -11.75 4.91 11.33
C VAL A 2 -11.04 5.35 12.60
N GLU A 3 -11.04 4.50 13.61
CA GLU A 3 -10.46 4.76 14.92
C GLU A 3 -8.94 4.87 14.84
N GLU A 4 -8.36 5.82 15.59
CA GLU A 4 -6.92 6.07 15.61
C GLU A 4 -6.11 4.81 15.99
N GLU A 5 -6.63 4.02 16.95
CA GLU A 5 -6.01 2.77 17.38
C GLU A 5 -5.87 1.77 16.22
N LYS A 6 -6.87 1.69 15.33
CA LYS A 6 -6.80 0.82 14.14
C LYS A 6 -5.79 1.32 13.13
N LEU A 7 -5.71 2.65 12.92
CA LEU A 7 -4.70 3.24 12.04
C LEU A 7 -3.29 2.94 12.55
N GLN A 8 -3.08 3.01 13.87
CA GLN A 8 -1.81 2.67 14.50
C GLN A 8 -1.45 1.18 14.29
N LYS A 9 -2.38 0.25 14.46
CA LYS A 9 -2.15 -1.19 14.22
C LYS A 9 -1.77 -1.47 12.76
N ILE A 10 -2.38 -0.77 11.81
CA ILE A 10 -2.01 -0.90 10.39
C ILE A 10 -0.57 -0.46 10.16
N LEU A 11 -0.13 0.66 10.75
CA LEU A 11 1.25 1.14 10.67
C LEU A 11 2.23 0.14 11.33
N GLU A 12 1.86 -0.41 12.50
CA GLU A 12 2.65 -1.43 13.20
C GLU A 12 2.82 -2.69 12.35
N ALA A 13 1.77 -3.15 11.68
CA ALA A 13 1.85 -4.30 10.76
C ALA A 13 2.84 -4.04 9.60
N GLY A 14 2.80 -2.85 9.01
CA GLY A 14 3.78 -2.45 7.99
C GLY A 14 5.21 -2.41 8.54
N ASN A 15 5.39 -1.90 9.75
CA ASN A 15 6.71 -1.82 10.40
C ASN A 15 7.29 -3.19 10.78
N LEU A 16 6.44 -4.18 11.07
CA LEU A 16 6.86 -5.55 11.39
C LEU A 16 7.22 -6.39 10.16
N ALA A 17 6.95 -5.89 8.96
CA ALA A 17 7.24 -6.60 7.72
C ALA A 17 8.75 -6.83 7.54
N PRO A 18 9.18 -8.01 7.06
CA PRO A 18 10.59 -8.26 6.75
C PRO A 18 11.02 -7.45 5.53
N THR A 19 12.26 -6.99 5.56
CA THR A 19 12.92 -6.34 4.42
C THR A 19 14.31 -6.93 4.20
N ALA A 20 14.85 -6.80 3.00
CA ALA A 20 16.17 -7.30 2.67
C ALA A 20 17.23 -6.70 3.61
N VAL A 21 17.93 -7.56 4.36
CA VAL A 21 18.88 -7.22 5.42
C VAL A 21 18.39 -6.16 6.41
N ASN A 22 17.06 -6.12 6.60
CA ASN A 22 16.37 -5.18 7.51
C ASN A 22 16.64 -3.69 7.19
N LYS A 23 16.78 -3.37 5.92
CA LYS A 23 17.06 -1.99 5.45
C LYS A 23 15.87 -1.05 5.59
N GLN A 24 14.63 -1.55 5.56
CA GLN A 24 13.39 -0.79 5.70
C GLN A 24 13.33 0.42 4.75
N PRO A 25 13.55 0.24 3.44
CA PRO A 25 13.64 1.33 2.46
C PRO A 25 12.27 1.78 1.97
N PHE A 26 11.36 2.07 2.90
CA PHE A 26 10.00 2.51 2.58
C PHE A 26 9.53 3.59 3.54
N HIS A 27 8.48 4.31 3.12
CA HIS A 27 7.76 5.26 3.95
C HIS A 27 6.26 5.11 3.75
N ILE A 28 5.50 5.43 4.78
CA ILE A 28 4.04 5.34 4.78
C ILE A 28 3.48 6.70 5.19
N TRP A 29 2.60 7.27 4.36
CA TRP A 29 1.85 8.48 4.67
C TRP A 29 0.40 8.14 4.96
N VAL A 30 -0.15 8.70 6.02
CA VAL A 30 -1.56 8.56 6.41
C VAL A 30 -2.31 9.83 6.06
N LEU A 31 -3.16 9.77 5.06
CA LEU A 31 -3.99 10.87 4.59
C LEU A 31 -5.36 10.76 5.23
N LYS A 32 -5.70 11.64 6.20
CA LYS A 32 -6.96 11.59 6.96
C LYS A 32 -7.67 12.94 7.10
N SER A 33 -7.00 14.04 6.76
CA SER A 33 -7.68 15.33 6.70
C SER A 33 -8.54 15.44 5.45
N GLU A 34 -9.60 16.22 5.49
CA GLU A 34 -10.46 16.48 4.35
C GLU A 34 -9.65 17.00 3.15
N GLU A 35 -8.74 17.95 3.41
CA GLU A 35 -7.84 18.50 2.39
C GLU A 35 -6.96 17.42 1.74
N ALA A 36 -6.34 16.54 2.56
CA ALA A 36 -5.49 15.47 2.05
C ALA A 36 -6.29 14.45 1.22
N MET A 37 -7.50 14.11 1.66
CA MET A 37 -8.38 13.22 0.91
C MET A 37 -8.89 13.84 -0.39
N GLN A 38 -9.17 15.14 -0.41
CA GLN A 38 -9.49 15.87 -1.63
C GLN A 38 -8.30 15.89 -2.63
N LYS A 39 -7.08 16.09 -2.13
CA LYS A 39 -5.87 16.04 -2.96
C LYS A 39 -5.65 14.66 -3.58
N VAL A 40 -5.64 13.60 -2.79
CA VAL A 40 -5.42 12.23 -3.32
C VAL A 40 -6.51 11.81 -4.31
N SER A 41 -7.75 12.24 -4.12
CA SER A 41 -8.85 11.96 -5.05
C SER A 41 -8.68 12.60 -6.43
N GLN A 42 -7.79 13.56 -6.59
CA GLN A 42 -7.45 14.13 -7.90
C GLN A 42 -6.49 13.25 -8.70
N THR A 43 -5.87 12.25 -8.08
CA THR A 43 -4.84 11.40 -8.69
C THR A 43 -5.36 10.03 -9.09
N THR A 44 -6.52 9.61 -8.58
CA THR A 44 -7.17 8.35 -8.91
C THR A 44 -8.68 8.39 -8.61
N SER A 45 -9.45 7.65 -9.38
CA SER A 45 -10.88 7.44 -9.13
C SER A 45 -11.17 6.32 -8.10
N PHE A 46 -10.14 5.64 -7.61
CA PHE A 46 -10.29 4.44 -6.77
C PHE A 46 -10.16 4.72 -5.27
N ILE A 47 -10.65 5.87 -4.80
CA ILE A 47 -10.73 6.19 -3.35
C ILE A 47 -12.02 5.66 -2.72
N PHE A 48 -13.08 5.42 -3.51
CA PHE A 48 -14.34 4.80 -3.10
C PHE A 48 -15.03 5.50 -1.91
N GLY A 49 -14.81 6.80 -1.72
CA GLY A 49 -15.37 7.55 -0.58
C GLY A 49 -14.77 7.18 0.78
N ALA A 50 -13.63 6.49 0.79
CA ALA A 50 -12.94 6.13 2.03
C ALA A 50 -12.53 7.39 2.81
N PRO A 51 -12.66 7.38 4.17
CA PRO A 51 -12.30 8.51 5.01
C PRO A 51 -10.79 8.66 5.23
N VAL A 52 -10.01 7.64 4.94
CA VAL A 52 -8.56 7.59 5.13
C VAL A 52 -7.91 6.90 3.94
N ALA A 53 -6.71 7.32 3.57
CA ALA A 53 -5.86 6.59 2.63
C ALA A 53 -4.44 6.48 3.18
N PHE A 54 -3.81 5.32 2.98
CA PHE A 54 -2.38 5.14 3.18
C PHE A 54 -1.69 5.17 1.82
N VAL A 55 -0.59 5.92 1.72
CA VAL A 55 0.30 5.89 0.56
C VAL A 55 1.58 5.21 0.99
N VAL A 56 2.05 4.25 0.22
CA VAL A 56 3.32 3.55 0.47
C VAL A 56 4.29 3.89 -0.65
N GLY A 57 5.47 4.33 -0.26
CA GLY A 57 6.57 4.63 -1.18
C GLY A 57 7.85 3.92 -0.81
N SER A 58 8.70 3.67 -1.78
CA SER A 58 10.03 3.08 -1.63
C SER A 58 11.14 4.11 -1.84
N LYS A 59 12.33 3.84 -1.27
CA LYS A 59 13.52 4.69 -1.41
C LYS A 59 14.70 3.86 -1.90
N ALA A 60 14.98 3.94 -3.19
CA ALA A 60 15.99 3.11 -3.86
C ALA A 60 17.41 3.27 -3.27
N GLU A 61 17.79 4.49 -2.85
CA GLU A 61 19.14 4.78 -2.32
C GLU A 61 19.42 4.08 -0.99
N SER A 62 18.38 3.82 -0.18
CA SER A 62 18.54 3.15 1.13
C SER A 62 18.30 1.65 1.08
N ALA A 63 17.91 1.10 -0.08
CA ALA A 63 17.58 -0.30 -0.24
C ALA A 63 18.81 -1.22 -0.33
N PHE A 64 18.59 -2.51 -0.10
CA PHE A 64 19.55 -3.54 -0.42
C PHE A 64 19.65 -3.72 -1.94
N VAL A 65 20.88 -3.82 -2.43
CA VAL A 65 21.16 -4.16 -3.84
C VAL A 65 21.90 -5.49 -3.88
N ARG A 66 21.31 -6.48 -4.54
CA ARG A 66 21.92 -7.81 -4.70
C ARG A 66 23.17 -7.71 -5.58
N SER A 67 24.30 -8.22 -5.10
CA SER A 67 25.60 -8.03 -5.77
C SER A 67 25.73 -8.75 -7.11
N PHE A 68 25.04 -9.89 -7.28
CA PHE A 68 25.18 -10.74 -8.46
C PHE A 68 24.57 -10.12 -9.74
N ASP A 69 23.40 -9.52 -9.64
CA ASP A 69 22.61 -9.00 -10.78
C ASP A 69 22.20 -7.53 -10.64
N LYS A 70 22.67 -6.88 -9.56
CA LYS A 70 22.39 -5.46 -9.25
C LYS A 70 20.90 -5.16 -9.03
N LYS A 71 20.09 -6.18 -8.74
CA LYS A 71 18.67 -5.95 -8.41
C LYS A 71 18.53 -5.14 -7.12
N ASN A 72 17.87 -3.98 -7.23
CA ASN A 72 17.46 -3.16 -6.10
C ASN A 72 16.15 -3.70 -5.51
N PHE A 73 16.07 -3.78 -4.17
CA PHE A 73 14.92 -4.39 -3.47
C PHE A 73 13.93 -3.36 -2.89
N ALA A 74 14.08 -2.08 -3.18
CA ALA A 74 13.23 -1.03 -2.61
C ALA A 74 11.73 -1.32 -2.79
N ASP A 75 11.27 -1.55 -4.03
CA ASP A 75 9.87 -1.81 -4.33
C ASP A 75 9.38 -3.16 -3.79
N VAL A 76 10.27 -4.16 -3.77
CA VAL A 76 9.97 -5.47 -3.16
C VAL A 76 9.69 -5.30 -1.68
N ASP A 77 10.59 -4.64 -0.95
CA ASP A 77 10.48 -4.42 0.49
C ASP A 77 9.25 -3.56 0.84
N ALA A 78 9.00 -2.48 0.08
CA ALA A 78 7.82 -1.64 0.26
C ALA A 78 6.53 -2.43 -0.02
N SER A 79 6.51 -3.31 -1.01
CA SER A 79 5.36 -4.16 -1.35
C SER A 79 5.08 -5.21 -0.28
N ILE A 80 6.12 -5.75 0.38
CA ILE A 80 5.96 -6.66 1.51
C ILE A 80 5.31 -5.92 2.69
N ALA A 81 5.81 -4.73 3.05
CA ALA A 81 5.21 -3.90 4.10
C ALA A 81 3.75 -3.55 3.77
N ALA A 82 3.48 -3.12 2.54
CA ALA A 82 2.13 -2.82 2.05
C ALA A 82 1.18 -4.03 2.14
N THR A 83 1.68 -5.24 1.85
CA THR A 83 0.88 -6.48 1.98
C THR A 83 0.54 -6.78 3.44
N HIS A 84 1.49 -6.62 4.38
CA HIS A 84 1.22 -6.74 5.81
C HIS A 84 0.12 -5.78 6.27
N MET A 85 0.20 -4.51 5.84
CA MET A 85 -0.84 -3.52 6.12
C MET A 85 -2.20 -3.95 5.58
N MET A 86 -2.26 -4.43 4.34
CA MET A 86 -3.50 -4.87 3.70
C MET A 86 -4.17 -6.02 4.46
N LEU A 87 -3.39 -6.99 4.95
CA LEU A 87 -3.88 -8.11 5.76
C LEU A 87 -4.39 -7.64 7.12
N GLU A 88 -3.68 -6.70 7.76
CA GLU A 88 -4.12 -6.13 9.04
C GLU A 88 -5.42 -5.31 8.89
N ILE A 89 -5.58 -4.55 7.81
CA ILE A 89 -6.82 -3.83 7.51
C ILE A 89 -8.01 -4.78 7.50
N GLU A 90 -7.89 -5.92 6.82
CA GLU A 90 -8.94 -6.96 6.80
C GLU A 90 -9.16 -7.57 8.20
N ALA A 91 -8.09 -7.90 8.93
CA ALA A 91 -8.17 -8.46 10.29
C ALA A 91 -8.88 -7.52 11.27
N LEU A 92 -8.79 -6.21 11.06
CA LEU A 92 -9.48 -5.18 11.86
C LEU A 92 -10.95 -4.97 11.46
N GLY A 93 -11.47 -5.72 10.48
CA GLY A 93 -12.83 -5.59 9.95
C GLY A 93 -13.03 -4.33 9.10
N LEU A 94 -11.96 -3.79 8.55
CA LEU A 94 -11.96 -2.68 7.60
C LEU A 94 -11.90 -3.21 6.17
N GLY A 95 -12.28 -2.38 5.19
CA GLY A 95 -12.14 -2.67 3.77
C GLY A 95 -11.02 -1.85 3.15
N THR A 96 -10.34 -2.43 2.17
CA THR A 96 -9.35 -1.76 1.33
C THR A 96 -9.21 -2.45 -0.02
N THR A 97 -8.45 -1.83 -0.90
CA THR A 97 -7.92 -2.45 -2.12
C THR A 97 -6.54 -1.87 -2.42
N TRP A 98 -5.69 -2.66 -3.06
CA TRP A 98 -4.42 -2.18 -3.59
C TRP A 98 -4.67 -1.34 -4.83
N VAL A 99 -4.48 -0.02 -4.74
CA VAL A 99 -4.56 0.88 -5.89
C VAL A 99 -3.16 1.14 -6.42
N GLY A 100 -2.87 0.59 -7.60
CA GLY A 100 -1.65 0.86 -8.36
C GLY A 100 -1.86 1.83 -9.53
N HIS A 101 -3.11 2.09 -9.89
CA HIS A 101 -3.47 3.00 -10.98
C HIS A 101 -3.82 4.39 -10.43
N PHE A 102 -2.81 5.23 -10.30
CA PHE A 102 -2.90 6.63 -9.87
C PHE A 102 -1.83 7.48 -10.55
N ASP A 103 -2.07 8.78 -10.63
CA ASP A 103 -1.11 9.76 -11.17
C ASP A 103 -0.04 10.08 -10.11
N ALA A 104 1.04 9.29 -10.08
CA ALA A 104 2.13 9.43 -9.12
C ALA A 104 2.87 10.79 -9.25
N PRO A 105 3.20 11.30 -10.45
CA PRO A 105 3.76 12.65 -10.60
C PRO A 105 2.90 13.72 -9.95
N LYS A 106 1.60 13.73 -10.23
CA LYS A 106 0.66 14.69 -9.65
C LYS A 106 0.53 14.53 -8.13
N LEU A 107 0.55 13.29 -7.62
CA LEU A 107 0.51 13.04 -6.19
C LEU A 107 1.73 13.65 -5.48
N LYS A 108 2.92 13.53 -6.06
CA LYS A 108 4.16 14.17 -5.56
C LYS A 108 4.11 15.70 -5.63
N GLU A 109 3.46 16.29 -6.63
CA GLU A 109 3.24 17.74 -6.70
C GLU A 109 2.32 18.22 -5.58
N LEU A 110 1.26 17.47 -5.28
CA LEU A 110 0.29 17.79 -4.23
C LEU A 110 0.82 17.53 -2.81
N PHE A 111 1.80 16.62 -2.66
CA PHE A 111 2.46 16.24 -1.42
C PHE A 111 3.98 16.21 -1.63
N PRO A 112 4.65 17.40 -1.56
CA PRO A 112 6.09 17.51 -1.83
C PRO A 112 6.98 16.62 -0.96
N GLU A 113 6.51 16.23 0.23
CA GLU A 113 7.17 15.28 1.12
C GLU A 113 7.34 13.87 0.54
N MET A 114 6.61 13.55 -0.52
CA MET A 114 6.71 12.28 -1.25
C MET A 114 7.69 12.32 -2.43
N ALA A 115 8.28 13.49 -2.73
CA ALA A 115 9.05 13.73 -3.96
C ALA A 115 10.21 12.75 -4.16
N ASP A 116 10.93 12.42 -3.08
CA ASP A 116 12.12 11.55 -3.11
C ASP A 116 11.81 10.04 -3.10
N TYR A 117 10.55 9.67 -3.17
CA TYR A 117 10.11 8.26 -3.11
C TYR A 117 9.51 7.81 -4.42
N GLU A 118 9.70 6.53 -4.76
CA GLU A 118 8.86 5.87 -5.75
C GLU A 118 7.57 5.42 -5.09
N LEU A 119 6.42 5.89 -5.59
CA LEU A 119 5.14 5.59 -4.98
C LEU A 119 4.61 4.23 -5.48
N VAL A 120 4.41 3.30 -4.56
CA VAL A 120 4.11 1.88 -4.85
C VAL A 120 2.61 1.62 -4.84
N ALA A 121 1.89 2.13 -3.85
CA ALA A 121 0.47 1.84 -3.68
C ALA A 121 -0.27 2.92 -2.89
N ILE A 122 -1.57 3.02 -3.15
CA ILE A 122 -2.54 3.72 -2.29
C ILE A 122 -3.52 2.68 -1.73
N PHE A 123 -3.79 2.74 -0.43
CA PHE A 123 -4.81 1.95 0.24
C PHE A 123 -5.91 2.88 0.75
N PRO A 124 -7.06 3.00 0.05
CA PRO A 124 -8.24 3.63 0.63
C PRO A 124 -8.78 2.72 1.74
N VAL A 125 -9.04 3.27 2.93
CA VAL A 125 -9.43 2.48 4.11
C VAL A 125 -10.70 3.04 4.72
N GLY A 126 -11.64 2.14 5.01
CA GLY A 126 -12.90 2.47 5.66
C GLY A 126 -13.68 1.22 6.05
N TYR A 127 -14.80 1.41 6.70
CA TYR A 127 -15.73 0.31 6.94
C TYR A 127 -16.48 -0.04 5.66
N PRO A 128 -16.55 -1.33 5.30
CA PRO A 128 -17.34 -1.76 4.14
C PRO A 128 -18.81 -1.34 4.28
N ALA A 129 -19.42 -0.87 3.20
CA ALA A 129 -20.87 -0.64 3.17
C ALA A 129 -21.61 -1.98 3.37
N LYS A 130 -22.84 -1.92 3.91
CA LYS A 130 -23.63 -3.13 4.22
C LYS A 130 -23.92 -4.01 2.99
N ASP A 131 -23.95 -3.42 1.82
CA ASP A 131 -24.19 -4.04 0.53
C ASP A 131 -22.90 -4.21 -0.31
N ALA A 132 -21.74 -3.92 0.28
CA ALA A 132 -20.47 -4.09 -0.39
C ALA A 132 -20.24 -5.54 -0.79
N LYS A 133 -19.83 -5.72 -2.04
CA LYS A 133 -19.48 -7.05 -2.58
C LYS A 133 -18.08 -6.98 -3.18
N PRO A 134 -17.27 -8.01 -2.99
CA PRO A 134 -15.97 -8.08 -3.66
C PRO A 134 -16.18 -8.10 -5.19
N SER A 135 -15.17 -7.61 -5.93
CA SER A 135 -15.16 -7.76 -7.39
C SER A 135 -15.26 -9.24 -7.79
N ALA A 136 -15.88 -9.53 -8.94
CA ALA A 136 -15.93 -10.88 -9.49
C ALA A 136 -14.51 -11.48 -9.63
N ARG A 137 -13.51 -10.66 -9.94
CA ARG A 137 -12.10 -11.08 -10.03
C ARG A 137 -11.46 -11.45 -8.69
N HIS A 138 -12.09 -11.10 -7.57
CA HIS A 138 -11.54 -11.39 -6.24
C HIS A 138 -11.28 -12.89 -6.01
N ALA A 139 -12.15 -13.75 -6.52
CA ALA A 139 -12.06 -15.21 -6.38
C ALA A 139 -11.34 -15.90 -7.56
N GLU A 140 -11.01 -15.16 -8.64
CA GLU A 140 -10.31 -15.73 -9.78
C GLU A 140 -8.83 -15.94 -9.43
N ARG A 141 -8.35 -17.17 -9.58
CA ARG A 141 -6.94 -17.55 -9.34
C ARG A 141 -6.49 -18.52 -10.42
N ALA A 142 -5.21 -18.41 -10.80
CA ALA A 142 -4.54 -19.48 -11.52
C ALA A 142 -4.50 -20.75 -10.67
N GLY A 143 -4.56 -21.94 -11.29
CA GLY A 143 -4.35 -23.19 -10.57
C GLY A 143 -2.94 -23.25 -9.97
N ILE A 144 -2.78 -23.96 -8.86
CA ILE A 144 -1.48 -24.09 -8.17
C ILE A 144 -0.41 -24.64 -9.11
N GLU A 145 -0.79 -25.56 -10.01
CA GLU A 145 0.07 -26.15 -11.03
C GLU A 145 0.61 -25.15 -12.06
N MET A 146 -0.02 -23.95 -12.17
CA MET A 146 0.43 -22.87 -13.05
C MET A 146 1.49 -21.96 -12.42
N ILE A 147 1.63 -22.02 -11.10
CA ILE A 147 2.47 -21.09 -10.33
C ILE A 147 3.53 -21.80 -9.47
N ALA A 148 3.51 -23.14 -9.42
CA ALA A 148 4.43 -23.92 -8.60
C ALA A 148 4.82 -25.22 -9.30
N ASP A 149 6.10 -25.56 -9.22
CA ASP A 149 6.67 -26.82 -9.64
C ASP A 149 7.30 -27.56 -8.44
N TRP A 150 7.20 -28.91 -8.47
CA TRP A 150 7.88 -29.79 -7.52
C TRP A 150 9.17 -30.30 -8.17
N LEU A 151 10.36 -29.84 -7.72
CA LEU A 151 11.68 -30.15 -8.26
C LEU A 151 12.43 -31.16 -7.39
#